data_50d57e2916859411d69d9fbb0593fbed
#
_entry.id   50d57e2916859411d69d9fbb0593fbed
#
_cell.length_a   1.000
_cell.length_b   1.000
_cell.length_c   1.000
_cell.angle_alpha   90.00
_cell.angle_beta   90.00
_cell.angle_gamma   90.00
#
_symmetry.space_group_name_H-M   'P 1'
#
loop_
_entity.id
_entity.type
_entity.pdbx_description
1 polymer ?
#
loop_
_entity_poly.entity_id
_entity_poly.type
_entity_poly.pdbx_seq_one_letter_code
_entity_poly.pdbx_strand_id
1 'polypeptide(L)'
;MTFLAALRHDRITAPCVIDGPINGESFRAYVEQLLIPTLQPGDIVVMDNLGSHKGQAIRRAIRAAGARLIFLPPYSPDLNPIEQVFAKLKVLLRKAEERTVDGVWRRIGSLLKHFTPQECANYLRNAGYASV
;
A
#
# COMPACT_ATOMS: atom_id res chain seq x y z
N MET A 1 -2.70 7.59 13.72
CA MET A 1 -3.22 7.54 12.34
C MET A 1 -2.38 6.58 11.53
N THR A 2 -3.01 5.65 10.84
CA THR A 2 -2.34 4.67 10.00
C THR A 2 -2.77 4.86 8.55
N PHE A 3 -1.80 4.90 7.65
CA PHE A 3 -2.05 5.04 6.22
C PHE A 3 -1.76 3.71 5.51
N LEU A 4 -2.69 3.28 4.67
CA LEU A 4 -2.56 2.07 3.87
C LEU A 4 -2.74 2.42 2.39
N ALA A 5 -1.97 1.78 1.53
CA ALA A 5 -2.10 1.94 0.09
C ALA A 5 -1.40 0.79 -0.62
N ALA A 6 -1.59 0.72 -1.93
CA ALA A 6 -0.87 -0.22 -2.79
C ALA A 6 -0.11 0.55 -3.86
N LEU A 7 1.14 0.17 -4.09
CA LEU A 7 1.97 0.75 -5.13
C LEU A 7 1.99 -0.18 -6.34
N ARG A 8 1.59 0.37 -7.48
CA ARG A 8 1.71 -0.31 -8.78
C ARG A 8 2.80 0.38 -9.60
N HIS A 9 3.12 -0.18 -10.77
CA HIS A 9 4.20 0.35 -11.62
C HIS A 9 3.93 1.77 -12.14
N ASP A 10 2.67 2.18 -12.18
CA ASP A 10 2.28 3.46 -12.78
C ASP A 10 1.43 4.34 -11.86
N ARG A 11 1.02 3.84 -10.69
CA ARG A 11 0.14 4.60 -9.80
C ARG A 11 0.07 4.01 -8.39
N ILE A 12 -0.51 4.78 -7.50
CA ILE A 12 -0.86 4.33 -6.16
C ILE A 12 -2.36 4.10 -6.12
N THR A 13 -2.79 2.94 -5.61
CA THR A 13 -4.19 2.54 -5.53
C THR A 13 -4.60 2.20 -4.11
N ALA A 14 -5.89 2.04 -3.90
CA ALA A 14 -6.48 1.57 -2.65
C ALA A 14 -6.00 2.36 -1.42
N PRO A 15 -6.02 3.71 -1.45
CA PRO A 15 -5.61 4.48 -0.27
C PRO A 15 -6.63 4.36 0.83
N CYS A 16 -6.14 4.30 2.07
CA CYS A 16 -6.99 4.23 3.26
C CYS A 16 -6.28 4.87 4.44
N VAL A 17 -7.04 5.60 5.24
CA VAL A 17 -6.54 6.19 6.49
C VAL A 17 -7.36 5.64 7.63
N ILE A 18 -6.70 5.12 8.65
CA ILE A 18 -7.34 4.53 9.82
C ILE A 18 -6.91 5.34 11.04
N ASP A 19 -7.88 5.62 11.93
CA ASP A 19 -7.58 6.22 13.22
C ASP A 19 -7.10 5.11 14.17
N GLY A 20 -5.83 5.21 14.58
CA GLY A 20 -5.21 4.22 15.45
C GLY A 20 -4.35 3.19 14.72
N PRO A 21 -3.84 2.19 15.45
CA PRO A 21 -2.97 1.17 14.88
C PRO A 21 -3.75 0.16 14.06
N ILE A 22 -3.05 -0.49 13.11
CA ILE A 22 -3.59 -1.58 12.32
C ILE A 22 -3.52 -2.88 13.13
N ASN A 23 -4.55 -3.72 12.98
CA ASN A 23 -4.55 -5.09 13.51
C ASN A 23 -5.00 -6.05 12.41
N GLY A 24 -5.03 -7.36 12.71
CA GLY A 24 -5.38 -8.38 11.72
C GLY A 24 -6.79 -8.20 11.15
N GLU A 25 -7.75 -7.81 11.99
CA GLU A 25 -9.13 -7.62 11.58
C GLU A 25 -9.28 -6.40 10.65
N SER A 26 -8.70 -5.27 11.03
CA SER A 26 -8.77 -4.05 10.21
C SER A 26 -7.98 -4.21 8.92
N PHE A 27 -6.86 -4.93 8.94
CA PHE A 27 -6.11 -5.20 7.73
C PHE A 27 -6.87 -6.13 6.77
N ARG A 28 -7.54 -7.14 7.31
CA ARG A 28 -8.41 -8.01 6.51
C ARG A 28 -9.53 -7.21 5.84
N ALA A 29 -10.17 -6.32 6.59
CA ALA A 29 -11.22 -5.45 6.04
C ALA A 29 -10.67 -4.56 4.92
N TYR A 30 -9.49 -3.99 5.10
CA TYR A 30 -8.82 -3.22 4.07
C TYR A 30 -8.59 -4.04 2.80
N VAL A 31 -8.04 -5.24 2.95
CA VAL A 31 -7.76 -6.13 1.81
C VAL A 31 -9.05 -6.45 1.07
N GLU A 32 -10.09 -6.88 1.77
CA GLU A 32 -11.33 -7.31 1.15
C GLU A 32 -12.10 -6.17 0.49
N GLN A 33 -12.12 -5.00 1.10
CA GLN A 33 -12.95 -3.88 0.66
C GLN A 33 -12.25 -2.92 -0.29
N LEU A 34 -10.95 -2.73 -0.15
CA LEU A 34 -10.22 -1.72 -0.91
C LEU A 34 -9.17 -2.30 -1.85
N LEU A 35 -8.38 -3.26 -1.41
CA LEU A 35 -7.31 -3.82 -2.24
C LEU A 35 -7.85 -4.77 -3.32
N ILE A 36 -8.66 -5.73 -2.94
CA ILE A 36 -9.18 -6.75 -3.87
C ILE A 36 -9.84 -6.14 -5.11
N PRO A 37 -10.70 -5.10 -4.99
CA PRO A 37 -11.30 -4.49 -6.17
C PRO A 37 -10.31 -3.89 -7.18
N THR A 38 -9.07 -3.62 -6.77
CA THR A 38 -8.03 -3.09 -7.65
C THR A 38 -7.18 -4.17 -8.31
N LEU A 39 -7.32 -5.43 -7.88
CA LEU A 39 -6.51 -6.53 -8.38
C LEU A 39 -7.05 -7.09 -9.67
N GLN A 40 -6.13 -7.54 -10.53
CA GLN A 40 -6.43 -8.23 -11.78
C GLN A 40 -5.84 -9.63 -11.73
N PRO A 41 -6.43 -10.59 -12.46
CA PRO A 41 -5.85 -11.93 -12.58
C PRO A 41 -4.39 -11.85 -13.05
N GLY A 42 -3.51 -12.61 -12.39
CA GLY A 42 -2.10 -12.59 -12.69
C GLY A 42 -1.27 -11.60 -11.87
N ASP A 43 -1.90 -10.70 -11.12
CA ASP A 43 -1.18 -9.79 -10.23
C ASP A 43 -0.41 -10.55 -9.15
N ILE A 44 0.73 -10.00 -8.76
CA ILE A 44 1.52 -10.51 -7.64
C ILE A 44 1.50 -9.43 -6.56
N VAL A 45 0.95 -9.77 -5.40
CA VAL A 45 0.88 -8.86 -4.26
C VAL A 45 2.05 -9.17 -3.34
N VAL A 46 2.89 -8.17 -3.09
CA VAL A 46 4.05 -8.30 -2.19
C VAL A 46 3.75 -7.51 -0.93
N MET A 47 3.90 -8.15 0.22
CA MET A 47 3.63 -7.54 1.53
C MET A 47 4.77 -7.79 2.50
N ASP A 48 4.89 -6.91 3.50
CA ASP A 48 5.79 -7.14 4.62
C ASP A 48 5.40 -8.40 5.39
N ASN A 49 6.38 -9.00 6.03
CA ASN A 49 6.22 -10.18 6.84
C ASN A 49 5.77 -9.81 8.28
N LEU A 50 4.66 -9.06 8.38
CA LEU A 50 4.06 -8.70 9.66
C LEU A 50 2.95 -9.69 10.02
N GLY A 51 2.78 -9.93 11.34
CA GLY A 51 1.76 -10.87 11.82
C GLY A 51 0.35 -10.54 11.35
N SER A 52 -0.01 -9.23 11.31
CA SER A 52 -1.32 -8.78 10.86
C SER A 52 -1.60 -9.07 9.39
N HIS A 53 -0.55 -9.30 8.58
CA HIS A 53 -0.69 -9.56 7.14
C HIS A 53 -0.83 -11.06 6.80
N LYS A 54 -0.65 -11.95 7.78
CA LYS A 54 -0.49 -13.38 7.52
C LYS A 54 -1.76 -14.23 7.67
N GLY A 55 -2.92 -13.60 7.84
CA GLY A 55 -4.17 -14.33 8.02
C GLY A 55 -4.54 -15.20 6.83
N GLN A 56 -5.09 -16.39 7.10
CA GLN A 56 -5.54 -17.29 6.04
C GLN A 56 -6.65 -16.68 5.18
N ALA A 57 -7.52 -15.87 5.79
CA ALA A 57 -8.58 -15.18 5.06
C ALA A 57 -8.03 -14.22 4.02
N ILE A 58 -6.93 -13.54 4.34
CA ILE A 58 -6.26 -12.62 3.42
C ILE A 58 -5.69 -13.38 2.22
N ARG A 59 -5.01 -14.51 2.49
CA ARG A 59 -4.47 -15.35 1.42
C ARG A 59 -5.57 -15.86 0.49
N ARG A 60 -6.68 -16.31 1.06
CA ARG A 60 -7.82 -16.84 0.29
C ARG A 60 -8.45 -15.75 -0.57
N ALA A 61 -8.63 -14.55 -0.01
CA ALA A 61 -9.24 -13.44 -0.72
C ALA A 61 -8.38 -13.02 -1.93
N ILE A 62 -7.08 -12.92 -1.75
CA ILE A 62 -6.16 -12.54 -2.84
C ILE A 62 -6.13 -13.64 -3.91
N ARG A 63 -6.10 -14.89 -3.49
CA ARG A 63 -6.12 -16.01 -4.44
C ARG A 63 -7.43 -16.06 -5.23
N ALA A 64 -8.56 -15.81 -4.57
CA ALA A 64 -9.86 -15.80 -5.22
C ALA A 64 -9.97 -14.70 -6.28
N ALA A 65 -9.20 -13.62 -6.14
CA ALA A 65 -9.13 -12.54 -7.13
C ALA A 65 -8.22 -12.89 -8.32
N GLY A 66 -7.62 -14.08 -8.33
CA GLY A 66 -6.70 -14.51 -9.38
C GLY A 66 -5.28 -14.01 -9.20
N ALA A 67 -4.95 -13.45 -8.04
CA ALA A 67 -3.62 -12.92 -7.73
C ALA A 67 -2.83 -13.87 -6.83
N ARG A 68 -1.53 -13.64 -6.74
CA ARG A 68 -0.63 -14.40 -5.87
C ARG A 68 -0.14 -13.49 -4.75
N LEU A 69 0.04 -14.06 -3.56
CA LEU A 69 0.55 -13.33 -2.40
C LEU A 69 1.96 -13.84 -2.05
N ILE A 70 2.89 -12.91 -1.94
CA ILE A 70 4.27 -13.18 -1.54
C ILE A 70 4.61 -12.27 -0.37
N PHE A 71 5.16 -12.84 0.70
CA PHE A 71 5.66 -12.08 1.82
C PHE A 71 7.16 -11.82 1.66
N LEU A 72 7.58 -10.61 2.00
CA LEU A 72 9.00 -10.27 2.05
C LEU A 72 9.69 -11.00 3.20
N PRO A 73 11.01 -11.26 3.08
CA PRO A 73 11.78 -11.79 4.20
C PRO A 73 11.71 -10.85 5.40
N PRO A 74 11.81 -11.36 6.64
CA PRO A 74 11.87 -10.51 7.82
C PRO A 74 13.04 -9.50 7.73
N TYR A 75 12.84 -8.30 8.29
CA TYR A 75 13.87 -7.26 8.38
C TYR A 75 14.43 -6.82 7.03
N SER A 76 13.58 -6.76 6.00
CA SER A 76 14.00 -6.34 4.65
C SER A 76 13.18 -5.15 4.16
N PRO A 77 13.21 -4.00 4.85
CA PRO A 77 12.42 -2.82 4.44
C PRO A 77 12.89 -2.24 3.11
N ASP A 78 14.16 -2.44 2.73
CA ASP A 78 14.71 -2.02 1.45
C ASP A 78 14.07 -2.73 0.25
N LEU A 79 13.42 -3.87 0.48
CA LEU A 79 12.70 -4.61 -0.56
C LEU A 79 11.23 -4.19 -0.65
N ASN A 80 10.79 -3.24 0.18
CA ASN A 80 9.42 -2.75 0.19
C ASN A 80 9.37 -1.31 -0.32
N PRO A 81 9.11 -1.11 -1.64
CA PRO A 81 9.17 0.22 -2.25
C PRO A 81 8.09 1.18 -1.74
N ILE A 82 7.00 0.68 -1.15
CA ILE A 82 5.93 1.54 -0.65
C ILE A 82 6.39 2.41 0.52
N GLU A 83 7.45 2.03 1.22
CA GLU A 83 8.01 2.85 2.29
C GLU A 83 8.50 4.22 1.75
N GLN A 84 8.97 4.27 0.52
CA GLN A 84 9.36 5.53 -0.12
C GLN A 84 8.13 6.41 -0.40
N VAL A 85 7.00 5.79 -0.76
CA VAL A 85 5.72 6.49 -0.93
C VAL A 85 5.29 7.11 0.39
N PHE A 86 5.33 6.34 1.47
CA PHE A 86 4.93 6.82 2.79
C PHE A 86 5.83 7.95 3.29
N ALA A 87 7.13 7.88 3.01
CA ALA A 87 8.07 8.94 3.39
C ALA A 87 7.70 10.27 2.71
N LYS A 88 7.43 10.25 1.42
CA LYS A 88 7.00 11.44 0.68
C LYS A 88 5.65 11.94 1.17
N LEU A 89 4.70 11.03 1.38
CA LEU A 89 3.37 11.39 1.85
C LEU A 89 3.41 12.08 3.19
N LYS A 90 4.23 11.61 4.12
CA LYS A 90 4.40 12.25 5.43
C LYS A 90 4.89 13.69 5.29
N VAL A 91 5.83 13.94 4.38
CA VAL A 91 6.33 15.29 4.12
C VAL A 91 5.21 16.18 3.56
N LEU A 92 4.45 15.68 2.60
CA LEU A 92 3.34 16.42 2.00
C LEU A 92 2.25 16.75 3.02
N LEU A 93 1.89 15.82 3.88
CA LEU A 93 0.91 16.03 4.93
C LEU A 93 1.40 17.05 5.96
N ARG A 94 2.68 17.00 6.32
CA ARG A 94 3.26 17.97 7.24
C ARG A 94 3.23 19.38 6.67
N LYS A 95 3.54 19.54 5.38
CA LYS A 95 3.48 20.83 4.70
C LYS A 95 2.05 21.36 4.62
N ALA A 96 1.07 20.47 4.47
CA ALA A 96 -0.34 20.83 4.43
C ALA A 96 -0.94 21.07 5.82
N GLU A 97 -0.18 20.79 6.88
CA GLU A 97 -0.59 20.92 8.29
C GLU A 97 -1.84 20.11 8.64
N GLU A 98 -2.08 19.02 7.91
CA GLU A 98 -3.22 18.14 8.19
C GLU A 98 -2.89 17.19 9.33
N ARG A 99 -3.76 17.19 10.36
CA ARG A 99 -3.55 16.42 11.59
C ARG A 99 -4.72 15.53 11.97
N THR A 100 -5.81 15.59 11.23
CA THR A 100 -7.00 14.78 11.50
C THR A 100 -7.18 13.73 10.39
N VAL A 101 -7.83 12.62 10.75
CA VAL A 101 -8.16 11.57 9.77
C VAL A 101 -9.04 12.14 8.66
N ASP A 102 -10.05 12.94 9.03
CA ASP A 102 -10.94 13.56 8.04
C ASP A 102 -10.21 14.51 7.11
N GLY A 103 -9.28 15.31 7.65
CA GLY A 103 -8.47 16.23 6.85
C GLY A 103 -7.60 15.49 5.85
N VAL A 104 -6.97 14.39 6.28
CA VAL A 104 -6.15 13.55 5.39
C VAL A 104 -7.02 12.93 4.30
N TRP A 105 -8.19 12.39 4.65
CA TRP A 105 -9.11 11.81 3.68
C TRP A 105 -9.52 12.81 2.59
N ARG A 106 -9.84 14.05 3.00
CA ARG A 106 -10.23 15.08 2.05
C ARG A 106 -9.11 15.47 1.08
N ARG A 107 -7.85 15.37 1.52
CA ARG A 107 -6.69 15.75 0.71
C ARG A 107 -6.06 14.61 -0.06
N ILE A 108 -6.40 13.36 0.26
CA ILE A 108 -5.67 12.20 -0.24
C ILE A 108 -5.65 12.14 -1.78
N GLY A 109 -6.76 12.40 -2.44
CA GLY A 109 -6.84 12.40 -3.90
C GLY A 109 -5.92 13.43 -4.52
N SER A 110 -5.84 14.63 -3.92
CA SER A 110 -4.94 15.70 -4.35
C SER A 110 -3.48 15.35 -4.08
N LEU A 111 -3.18 14.76 -2.92
CA LEU A 111 -1.81 14.39 -2.55
C LEU A 111 -1.26 13.29 -3.47
N LEU A 112 -2.09 12.33 -3.84
CA LEU A 112 -1.66 11.24 -4.72
C LEU A 112 -1.30 11.70 -6.13
N LYS A 113 -1.77 12.86 -6.55
CA LYS A 113 -1.38 13.46 -7.84
C LYS A 113 0.10 13.86 -7.89
N HIS A 114 0.74 14.01 -6.73
CA HIS A 114 2.17 14.30 -6.66
C HIS A 114 3.04 13.06 -6.93
N PHE A 115 2.44 11.91 -7.14
CA PHE A 115 3.13 10.67 -7.47
C PHE A 115 2.87 10.33 -8.94
N THR A 116 3.84 10.69 -9.80
CA THR A 116 3.71 10.44 -11.24
C THR A 116 3.89 8.96 -11.57
N PRO A 117 3.41 8.49 -12.73
CA PRO A 117 3.68 7.11 -13.17
C PRO A 117 5.17 6.78 -13.19
N GLN A 118 6.02 7.71 -13.65
CA GLN A 118 7.46 7.50 -13.69
C GLN A 118 8.05 7.37 -12.30
N GLU A 119 7.57 8.16 -11.36
CA GLU A 119 8.03 8.09 -9.98
C GLU A 119 7.67 6.73 -9.35
N CYS A 120 6.46 6.24 -9.58
CA CYS A 120 6.03 4.92 -9.10
C CYS A 120 6.90 3.81 -9.68
N ALA A 121 7.19 3.86 -10.98
CA ALA A 121 8.08 2.91 -11.63
C ALA A 121 9.49 2.97 -11.03
N ASN A 122 9.98 4.17 -10.71
CA ASN A 122 11.30 4.34 -10.11
C ASN A 122 11.38 3.74 -8.71
N TYR A 123 10.33 3.86 -7.91
CA TYR A 123 10.29 3.23 -6.57
C TYR A 123 10.46 1.72 -6.67
N LEU A 124 9.75 1.09 -7.61
CA LEU A 124 9.84 -0.35 -7.83
C LEU A 124 11.23 -0.74 -8.32
N ARG A 125 11.80 0.03 -9.25
CA ARG A 125 13.14 -0.23 -9.77
C ARG A 125 14.19 -0.12 -8.68
N ASN A 126 14.11 0.91 -7.83
CA ASN A 126 15.06 1.13 -6.74
C ASN A 126 15.02 0.01 -5.70
N ALA A 127 13.89 -0.65 -5.55
CA ALA A 127 13.75 -1.79 -4.63
C ALA A 127 14.06 -3.14 -5.30
N GLY A 128 14.50 -3.14 -6.56
CA GLY A 128 14.87 -4.37 -7.26
C GLY A 128 13.77 -5.03 -8.08
N TYR A 129 12.61 -4.39 -8.22
CA TYR A 129 11.49 -4.91 -9.01
C TYR A 129 11.48 -4.37 -10.45
N ALA A 130 12.66 -4.18 -11.03
CA ALA A 130 12.73 -3.69 -12.39
C ALA A 130 12.15 -4.71 -13.36
N SER A 131 11.23 -4.26 -14.21
CA SER A 131 10.84 -5.06 -15.36
C SER A 131 11.94 -5.00 -16.40
N VAL A 132 12.24 -6.12 -16.93
CA VAL A 132 13.24 -6.26 -17.99
C VAL A 132 12.57 -6.03 -19.33
#